data_6b2c87a65ee529c2155391818550ebb2
#
_entry.id   6b2c87a65ee529c2155391818550ebb2
#
_cell.length_a   1.000
_cell.length_b   1.000
_cell.length_c   1.000
_cell.angle_alpha   90.00
_cell.angle_beta   90.00
_cell.angle_gamma   90.00
#
_symmetry.space_group_name_H-M   'P 1'
#
loop_
_entity.id
_entity.type
_entity.pdbx_description
1 polymer ?
#
loop_
_entity_poly.entity_id
_entity_poly.type
_entity_poly.pdbx_seq_one_letter_code
_entity_poly.pdbx_strand_id
1 'polypeptide(L)'
;MTDIALLDGGLGQEIQKRSKIDAHPLWSVKVMFDNPDIVTQVHRDFLMSGARVICLNTYTATQSRMTCHGFGEQLETAHKTAINLAKKSLKELSLEDGSVQVAGCLPPLVASYVAEASQDYNKSLDEYRLLVSLQKGDVDLFLVETMSNIDEAKAALAAVKEASKPVFVSLTIEDDLSNKLRSGEDLRLAIDILSNENPNGIMLNCSSPEAITKAMSIMTELSIPFGAQANGFTTISPLTPGSTVDQLSARKDLSPEVYTKFACQWVEAGATIIGGCCEIGPEHINFLCQKLKANGHKLTTLPF
;
A
#
# COMPACT_ATOMS: atom_id res chain seq x y z
N MET A 1 23.24 12.39 3.09
CA MET A 1 23.01 10.98 3.47
C MET A 1 21.71 10.96 4.26
N THR A 2 20.68 10.28 3.78
CA THR A 2 19.34 10.28 4.38
C THR A 2 18.91 8.84 4.60
N ASP A 3 18.23 8.56 5.72
CA ASP A 3 17.61 7.27 5.95
C ASP A 3 16.32 7.19 5.12
N ILE A 4 16.17 6.12 4.32
CA ILE A 4 15.02 5.90 3.46
C ILE A 4 14.35 4.58 3.87
N ALA A 5 13.10 4.64 4.29
CA ALA A 5 12.28 3.46 4.49
C ALA A 5 11.89 2.89 3.12
N LEU A 6 12.42 1.70 2.80
CA LEU A 6 12.09 1.02 1.55
C LEU A 6 10.99 0.00 1.78
N LEU A 7 9.82 0.28 1.25
CA LEU A 7 8.66 -0.60 1.28
C LEU A 7 8.75 -1.61 0.13
N ASP A 8 7.89 -2.63 0.18
CA ASP A 8 7.67 -3.55 -0.93
C ASP A 8 6.97 -2.87 -2.12
N GLY A 9 6.56 -3.65 -3.08
CA GLY A 9 5.87 -3.20 -4.28
C GLY A 9 4.44 -3.73 -4.37
N GLY A 10 3.95 -3.90 -5.58
CA GLY A 10 2.61 -4.40 -5.87
C GLY A 10 2.41 -5.87 -5.52
N LEU A 11 2.40 -6.19 -4.23
CA LEU A 11 2.28 -7.56 -3.69
C LEU A 11 1.14 -8.33 -4.36
N GLY A 12 -0.07 -7.79 -4.34
CA GLY A 12 -1.25 -8.47 -4.87
C GLY A 12 -1.17 -8.71 -6.37
N GLN A 13 -0.63 -7.76 -7.13
CA GLN A 13 -0.46 -7.90 -8.58
C GLN A 13 0.59 -8.97 -8.92
N GLU A 14 1.69 -9.01 -8.18
CA GLU A 14 2.73 -10.02 -8.37
C GLU A 14 2.22 -11.44 -8.01
N ILE A 15 1.42 -11.57 -6.95
CA ILE A 15 0.75 -12.82 -6.58
C ILE A 15 -0.19 -13.28 -7.69
N GLN A 16 -1.05 -12.39 -8.20
CA GLN A 16 -2.00 -12.72 -9.27
C GLN A 16 -1.27 -13.17 -10.54
N LYS A 17 -0.23 -12.45 -10.94
CA LYS A 17 0.60 -12.75 -12.11
C LYS A 17 1.24 -14.14 -12.04
N ARG A 18 1.71 -14.56 -10.86
CA ARG A 18 2.35 -15.89 -10.67
C ARG A 18 1.33 -17.01 -10.56
N SER A 19 0.12 -16.74 -10.10
CA SER A 19 -0.90 -17.77 -9.86
C SER A 19 -1.42 -18.42 -11.13
N LYS A 20 -1.45 -17.69 -12.24
CA LYS A 20 -2.06 -18.13 -13.52
C LYS A 20 -3.53 -18.56 -13.38
N ILE A 21 -4.20 -18.11 -12.31
CA ILE A 21 -5.63 -18.34 -12.06
C ILE A 21 -6.41 -17.16 -12.62
N ASP A 22 -7.62 -17.42 -13.12
CA ASP A 22 -8.52 -16.39 -13.61
C ASP A 22 -8.74 -15.30 -12.55
N ALA A 23 -8.87 -14.05 -12.99
CA ALA A 23 -9.07 -12.94 -12.09
C ALA A 23 -10.37 -13.10 -11.29
N HIS A 24 -10.29 -12.83 -9.98
CA HIS A 24 -11.40 -12.88 -9.05
C HIS A 24 -11.50 -11.54 -8.31
N PRO A 25 -12.70 -11.04 -7.95
CA PRO A 25 -12.83 -9.77 -7.22
C PRO A 25 -12.10 -9.72 -5.88
N LEU A 26 -11.87 -10.87 -5.22
CA LEU A 26 -11.00 -10.96 -4.03
C LEU A 26 -9.50 -11.05 -4.38
N TRP A 27 -9.16 -11.00 -5.68
CA TRP A 27 -7.80 -10.82 -6.19
C TRP A 27 -6.78 -11.75 -5.50
N SER A 28 -5.67 -11.22 -4.98
CA SER A 28 -4.59 -11.97 -4.31
C SER A 28 -5.03 -12.72 -3.05
N VAL A 29 -6.11 -12.29 -2.39
CA VAL A 29 -6.70 -13.03 -1.24
C VAL A 29 -7.31 -14.35 -1.72
N LYS A 30 -7.95 -14.38 -2.90
CA LYS A 30 -8.42 -15.65 -3.47
C LYS A 30 -7.25 -16.58 -3.82
N VAL A 31 -6.19 -16.04 -4.42
CA VAL A 31 -4.95 -16.82 -4.68
C VAL A 31 -4.36 -17.36 -3.39
N MET A 32 -4.35 -16.57 -2.31
CA MET A 32 -3.84 -17.01 -1.00
C MET A 32 -4.57 -18.24 -0.46
N PHE A 33 -5.88 -18.33 -0.66
CA PHE A 33 -6.65 -19.52 -0.27
C PHE A 33 -6.32 -20.73 -1.13
N ASP A 34 -6.12 -20.55 -2.44
CA ASP A 34 -5.90 -21.65 -3.37
C ASP A 34 -4.42 -22.10 -3.41
N ASN A 35 -3.48 -21.16 -3.31
CA ASN A 35 -2.03 -21.36 -3.46
C ASN A 35 -1.22 -20.49 -2.48
N PRO A 36 -1.26 -20.76 -1.18
CA PRO A 36 -0.64 -19.92 -0.15
C PRO A 36 0.89 -19.77 -0.32
N ASP A 37 1.57 -20.76 -0.87
CA ASP A 37 3.02 -20.71 -1.05
C ASP A 37 3.47 -19.62 -2.03
N ILE A 38 2.63 -19.21 -2.99
CA ILE A 38 2.92 -18.09 -3.89
C ILE A 38 3.08 -16.80 -3.08
N VAL A 39 2.24 -16.58 -2.07
CA VAL A 39 2.29 -15.40 -1.21
C VAL A 39 3.61 -15.35 -0.44
N THR A 40 4.03 -16.47 0.17
CA THR A 40 5.33 -16.58 0.86
C THR A 40 6.50 -16.28 -0.10
N GLN A 41 6.46 -16.83 -1.31
CA GLN A 41 7.50 -16.59 -2.33
C GLN A 41 7.59 -15.11 -2.72
N VAL A 42 6.46 -14.45 -2.94
CA VAL A 42 6.45 -13.03 -3.33
C VAL A 42 6.97 -12.14 -2.20
N HIS A 43 6.58 -12.38 -0.95
CA HIS A 43 7.16 -11.68 0.20
C HIS A 43 8.69 -11.85 0.27
N ARG A 44 9.18 -13.08 0.09
CA ARG A 44 10.62 -13.35 0.07
C ARG A 44 11.34 -12.59 -1.03
N ASP A 45 10.76 -12.54 -2.23
CA ASP A 45 11.39 -11.87 -3.36
C ASP A 45 11.47 -10.35 -3.14
N PHE A 46 10.45 -9.73 -2.55
CA PHE A 46 10.52 -8.32 -2.15
C PHE A 46 11.59 -8.09 -1.06
N LEU A 47 11.65 -8.95 -0.05
CA LEU A 47 12.68 -8.87 0.99
C LEU A 47 14.10 -9.01 0.43
N MET A 48 14.32 -10.00 -0.44
CA MET A 48 15.61 -10.19 -1.14
C MET A 48 15.93 -9.02 -2.08
N SER A 49 14.93 -8.35 -2.62
CA SER A 49 15.08 -7.13 -3.41
C SER A 49 15.44 -5.89 -2.58
N GLY A 50 15.42 -6.01 -1.27
CA GLY A 50 15.87 -4.96 -0.35
C GLY A 50 14.78 -4.24 0.43
N ALA A 51 13.52 -4.63 0.30
CA ALA A 51 12.44 -4.10 1.12
C ALA A 51 12.74 -4.27 2.62
N ARG A 52 12.37 -3.27 3.41
CA ARG A 52 12.49 -3.24 4.87
C ARG A 52 11.13 -3.17 5.57
N VAL A 53 10.08 -3.00 4.79
CA VAL A 53 8.69 -3.07 5.23
C VAL A 53 7.94 -3.91 4.22
N ILE A 54 7.21 -4.92 4.67
CA ILE A 54 6.30 -5.72 3.84
C ILE A 54 4.87 -5.56 4.36
N CYS A 55 3.92 -5.43 3.45
CA CYS A 55 2.51 -5.28 3.78
C CYS A 55 1.79 -6.64 3.74
N LEU A 56 0.84 -6.89 4.65
CA LEU A 56 0.04 -8.11 4.64
C LEU A 56 -0.81 -8.22 3.37
N ASN A 57 -0.95 -9.44 2.84
CA ASN A 57 -1.83 -9.73 1.71
C ASN A 57 -3.31 -9.76 2.13
N THR A 58 -3.82 -8.65 2.67
CA THR A 58 -5.19 -8.49 3.14
C THR A 58 -5.96 -7.37 2.45
N TYR A 59 -5.45 -6.83 1.34
CA TYR A 59 -6.04 -5.67 0.66
C TYR A 59 -7.51 -5.85 0.27
N THR A 60 -7.93 -7.03 -0.15
CA THR A 60 -9.34 -7.34 -0.45
C THR A 60 -10.04 -8.13 0.65
N ALA A 61 -9.35 -8.42 1.77
CA ALA A 61 -9.92 -9.08 2.94
C ALA A 61 -10.62 -8.07 3.87
N THR A 62 -11.58 -7.34 3.35
CA THR A 62 -12.51 -6.51 4.15
C THR A 62 -13.83 -7.24 4.35
N GLN A 63 -14.54 -6.94 5.43
CA GLN A 63 -15.86 -7.56 5.70
C GLN A 63 -16.81 -7.29 4.53
N SER A 64 -16.84 -6.04 4.04
CA SER A 64 -17.70 -5.62 2.94
C SER A 64 -17.42 -6.40 1.66
N ARG A 65 -16.14 -6.47 1.21
CA ARG A 65 -15.77 -7.18 -0.03
C ARG A 65 -15.96 -8.68 0.09
N MET A 66 -15.51 -9.29 1.20
CA MET A 66 -15.61 -10.73 1.38
C MET A 66 -17.07 -11.19 1.48
N THR A 67 -17.93 -10.43 2.17
CA THR A 67 -19.37 -10.75 2.24
C THR A 67 -20.03 -10.64 0.87
N CYS A 68 -19.72 -9.60 0.11
CA CYS A 68 -20.27 -9.40 -1.25
C CYS A 68 -19.97 -10.58 -2.18
N HIS A 69 -18.85 -11.27 -1.97
CA HIS A 69 -18.39 -12.39 -2.81
C HIS A 69 -18.56 -13.77 -2.15
N GLY A 70 -19.33 -13.88 -1.05
CA GLY A 70 -19.65 -15.15 -0.41
C GLY A 70 -18.56 -15.73 0.50
N PHE A 71 -17.55 -14.91 0.89
CA PHE A 71 -16.42 -15.30 1.74
C PHE A 71 -16.46 -14.64 3.14
N GLY A 72 -17.55 -13.98 3.53
CA GLY A 72 -17.62 -13.20 4.77
C GLY A 72 -17.23 -13.98 6.02
N GLU A 73 -17.61 -15.27 6.13
CA GLU A 73 -17.25 -16.14 7.26
C GLU A 73 -15.75 -16.49 7.32
N GLN A 74 -15.00 -16.24 6.24
CA GLN A 74 -13.58 -16.55 6.15
C GLN A 74 -12.69 -15.35 6.46
N LEU A 75 -13.24 -14.20 6.87
CA LEU A 75 -12.48 -12.98 7.12
C LEU A 75 -11.34 -13.22 8.12
N GLU A 76 -11.63 -13.78 9.28
CA GLU A 76 -10.62 -14.07 10.30
C GLU A 76 -9.56 -15.04 9.79
N THR A 77 -9.97 -16.06 9.05
CA THR A 77 -9.05 -17.03 8.43
C THR A 77 -8.13 -16.38 7.42
N ALA A 78 -8.64 -15.45 6.59
CA ALA A 78 -7.85 -14.70 5.62
C ALA A 78 -6.73 -13.90 6.31
N HIS A 79 -7.07 -13.14 7.36
CA HIS A 79 -6.10 -12.36 8.12
C HIS A 79 -5.05 -13.23 8.82
N LYS A 80 -5.46 -14.30 9.51
CA LYS A 80 -4.54 -15.25 10.14
C LYS A 80 -3.60 -15.90 9.12
N THR A 81 -4.12 -16.28 7.95
CA THR A 81 -3.32 -16.88 6.89
C THR A 81 -2.29 -15.90 6.36
N ALA A 82 -2.68 -14.65 6.03
CA ALA A 82 -1.77 -13.62 5.55
C ALA A 82 -0.62 -13.36 6.56
N ILE A 83 -0.96 -13.21 7.84
CA ILE A 83 0.02 -13.03 8.93
C ILE A 83 1.03 -14.19 8.97
N ASN A 84 0.53 -15.44 8.95
CA ASN A 84 1.39 -16.62 9.02
C ASN A 84 2.33 -16.72 7.80
N LEU A 85 1.85 -16.37 6.60
CA LEU A 85 2.66 -16.42 5.37
C LEU A 85 3.74 -15.33 5.36
N ALA A 86 3.43 -14.11 5.81
CA ALA A 86 4.42 -13.06 5.99
C ALA A 86 5.50 -13.47 7.01
N LYS A 87 5.11 -13.97 8.19
CA LYS A 87 6.06 -14.47 9.20
C LYS A 87 6.89 -15.64 8.71
N LYS A 88 6.29 -16.56 7.93
CA LYS A 88 6.99 -17.68 7.30
C LYS A 88 8.11 -17.17 6.39
N SER A 89 7.85 -16.14 5.58
CA SER A 89 8.85 -15.56 4.67
C SER A 89 10.06 -14.98 5.42
N LEU A 90 9.82 -14.27 6.54
CA LEU A 90 10.90 -13.74 7.40
C LEU A 90 11.74 -14.87 8.00
N LYS A 91 11.09 -15.89 8.54
CA LYS A 91 11.76 -17.05 9.14
C LYS A 91 12.62 -17.80 8.12
N GLU A 92 12.10 -18.02 6.91
CA GLU A 92 12.84 -18.74 5.85
C GLU A 92 14.10 -17.98 5.38
N LEU A 93 14.10 -16.66 5.47
CA LEU A 93 15.26 -15.81 5.15
C LEU A 93 16.17 -15.56 6.35
N SER A 94 15.86 -16.10 7.54
CA SER A 94 16.63 -15.91 8.77
C SER A 94 16.93 -14.42 9.04
N LEU A 95 15.97 -13.56 8.81
CA LEU A 95 16.13 -12.12 9.04
C LEU A 95 16.18 -11.82 10.53
N GLU A 96 17.10 -10.93 10.92
CA GLU A 96 17.25 -10.49 12.29
C GLU A 96 16.01 -9.71 12.77
N ASP A 97 15.63 -9.87 14.04
CA ASP A 97 14.56 -9.13 14.66
C ASP A 97 14.79 -7.61 14.54
N GLY A 98 13.77 -6.90 14.08
CA GLY A 98 13.82 -5.46 13.86
C GLY A 98 14.50 -5.01 12.55
N SER A 99 15.07 -5.92 11.75
CA SER A 99 15.65 -5.57 10.45
C SER A 99 14.60 -5.33 9.36
N VAL A 100 13.39 -5.83 9.56
CA VAL A 100 12.21 -5.70 8.70
C VAL A 100 10.99 -5.50 9.58
N GLN A 101 10.03 -4.70 9.11
CA GLN A 101 8.70 -4.52 9.73
C GLN A 101 7.63 -5.21 8.89
N VAL A 102 6.64 -5.76 9.58
CA VAL A 102 5.40 -6.26 8.98
C VAL A 102 4.29 -5.24 9.21
N ALA A 103 3.77 -4.69 8.14
CA ALA A 103 2.68 -3.72 8.17
C ALA A 103 1.32 -4.40 8.00
N GLY A 104 0.38 -4.06 8.85
CA GLY A 104 -1.03 -4.37 8.64
C GLY A 104 -1.58 -3.52 7.50
N CYS A 105 -2.42 -4.09 6.65
CA CYS A 105 -3.01 -3.41 5.51
C CYS A 105 -4.45 -2.98 5.82
N LEU A 106 -4.75 -1.71 5.64
CA LEU A 106 -6.09 -1.13 5.74
C LEU A 106 -6.45 -0.44 4.42
N PRO A 107 -7.10 -1.15 3.51
CA PRO A 107 -7.47 -0.66 2.18
C PRO A 107 -8.82 0.10 2.21
N PRO A 108 -9.26 0.72 1.11
CA PRO A 108 -10.64 1.13 0.94
C PRO A 108 -11.59 -0.06 1.11
N LEU A 109 -12.64 0.08 1.92
CA LEU A 109 -13.44 -1.05 2.39
C LEU A 109 -14.27 -1.72 1.29
N VAL A 110 -14.81 -0.93 0.35
CA VAL A 110 -15.73 -1.40 -0.67
C VAL A 110 -15.08 -1.50 -2.05
N ALA A 111 -14.50 -0.41 -2.53
CA ALA A 111 -13.89 -0.35 -3.86
C ALA A 111 -12.67 0.57 -3.87
N SER A 112 -11.64 0.21 -4.64
CA SER A 112 -10.47 1.05 -4.86
C SER A 112 -10.77 2.11 -5.92
N TYR A 113 -10.26 3.32 -5.74
CA TYR A 113 -10.38 4.45 -6.67
C TYR A 113 -11.79 5.03 -6.89
N VAL A 114 -12.81 4.47 -6.27
CA VAL A 114 -14.22 4.86 -6.44
C VAL A 114 -14.70 5.45 -5.12
N ALA A 115 -14.48 6.75 -4.95
CA ALA A 115 -14.80 7.46 -3.70
C ALA A 115 -16.30 7.39 -3.34
N GLU A 116 -17.17 7.38 -4.34
CA GLU A 116 -18.63 7.31 -4.17
C GLU A 116 -19.10 5.96 -3.59
N ALA A 117 -18.24 4.92 -3.66
CA ALA A 117 -18.54 3.62 -3.08
C ALA A 117 -18.22 3.55 -1.59
N SER A 118 -17.54 4.55 -1.02
CA SER A 118 -17.19 4.57 0.41
C SER A 118 -18.43 4.61 1.30
N GLN A 119 -18.35 3.92 2.42
CA GLN A 119 -19.40 3.93 3.44
C GLN A 119 -19.40 5.27 4.21
N ASP A 120 -20.47 5.51 4.98
CA ASP A 120 -20.42 6.60 5.95
C ASP A 120 -19.34 6.39 7.01
N TYR A 121 -18.87 7.50 7.62
CA TYR A 121 -17.76 7.50 8.57
C TYR A 121 -17.89 6.45 9.70
N ASN A 122 -19.07 6.35 10.32
CA ASN A 122 -19.25 5.47 11.48
C ASN A 122 -19.18 3.99 11.07
N LYS A 123 -19.79 3.62 9.96
CA LYS A 123 -19.69 2.25 9.42
C LYS A 123 -18.27 1.92 9.02
N SER A 124 -17.58 2.86 8.35
CA SER A 124 -16.17 2.69 8.01
C SER A 124 -15.31 2.50 9.27
N LEU A 125 -15.52 3.31 10.30
CA LEU A 125 -14.80 3.20 11.56
C LEU A 125 -15.01 1.84 12.23
N ASP A 126 -16.25 1.35 12.29
CA ASP A 126 -16.54 0.05 12.90
C ASP A 126 -15.90 -1.11 12.11
N GLU A 127 -15.92 -1.07 10.78
CA GLU A 127 -15.26 -2.09 9.96
C GLU A 127 -13.72 -2.00 10.10
N TYR A 128 -13.12 -0.80 10.12
CA TYR A 128 -11.69 -0.66 10.37
C TYR A 128 -11.28 -1.12 11.77
N ARG A 129 -12.09 -0.89 12.81
CA ARG A 129 -11.87 -1.45 14.16
C ARG A 129 -11.79 -2.98 14.12
N LEU A 130 -12.67 -3.62 13.36
CA LEU A 130 -12.63 -5.06 13.16
C LEU A 130 -11.33 -5.49 12.49
N LEU A 131 -10.94 -4.87 11.34
CA LEU A 131 -9.71 -5.20 10.62
C LEU A 131 -8.46 -4.99 11.49
N VAL A 132 -8.40 -3.89 12.23
CA VAL A 132 -7.33 -3.61 13.18
C VAL A 132 -7.27 -4.69 14.28
N SER A 133 -8.41 -5.10 14.83
CA SER A 133 -8.46 -6.13 15.88
C SER A 133 -7.89 -7.46 15.42
N LEU A 134 -8.08 -7.81 14.14
CA LEU A 134 -7.58 -9.06 13.53
C LEU A 134 -6.06 -9.06 13.26
N GLN A 135 -5.43 -7.88 13.20
CA GLN A 135 -4.02 -7.76 12.78
C GLN A 135 -3.11 -7.24 13.90
N LYS A 136 -3.60 -6.38 14.81
CA LYS A 136 -2.78 -5.58 15.75
C LYS A 136 -1.80 -6.35 16.63
N GLY A 137 -2.10 -7.62 16.93
CA GLY A 137 -1.25 -8.48 17.76
C GLY A 137 0.00 -9.00 17.04
N ASP A 138 0.01 -8.94 15.72
CA ASP A 138 0.96 -9.64 14.87
C ASP A 138 1.71 -8.72 13.88
N VAL A 139 1.40 -7.43 13.88
CA VAL A 139 2.02 -6.42 13.00
C VAL A 139 2.72 -5.34 13.82
N ASP A 140 3.74 -4.71 13.23
CA ASP A 140 4.51 -3.64 13.85
C ASP A 140 3.78 -2.29 13.77
N LEU A 141 3.13 -2.04 12.65
CA LEU A 141 2.45 -0.79 12.29
C LEU A 141 1.28 -1.07 11.33
N PHE A 142 0.53 -0.03 10.97
CA PHE A 142 -0.50 -0.09 9.93
C PHE A 142 -0.19 0.86 8.78
N LEU A 143 -0.43 0.37 7.55
CA LEU A 143 -0.53 1.16 6.34
C LEU A 143 -2.01 1.31 5.96
N VAL A 144 -2.51 2.53 6.02
CA VAL A 144 -3.82 2.90 5.48
C VAL A 144 -3.59 3.25 4.01
N GLU A 145 -4.06 2.40 3.08
CA GLU A 145 -3.62 2.42 1.69
C GLU A 145 -4.70 2.87 0.72
N THR A 146 -4.30 3.64 -0.30
CA THR A 146 -5.12 3.97 -1.49
C THR A 146 -6.42 4.70 -1.14
N MET A 147 -6.39 5.56 -0.13
CA MET A 147 -7.56 6.30 0.29
C MET A 147 -7.96 7.34 -0.75
N SER A 148 -9.20 7.23 -1.21
CA SER A 148 -9.77 8.05 -2.27
C SER A 148 -10.47 9.32 -1.76
N ASN A 149 -10.77 9.38 -0.47
CA ASN A 149 -11.43 10.52 0.19
C ASN A 149 -10.95 10.69 1.64
N ILE A 150 -11.22 11.87 2.20
CA ILE A 150 -10.75 12.25 3.53
C ILE A 150 -11.47 11.48 4.64
N ASP A 151 -12.78 11.28 4.53
CA ASP A 151 -13.57 10.68 5.62
C ASP A 151 -13.21 9.21 5.86
N GLU A 152 -13.00 8.42 4.80
CA GLU A 152 -12.55 7.04 4.91
C GLU A 152 -11.14 6.95 5.50
N ALA A 153 -10.22 7.83 5.06
CA ALA A 153 -8.88 7.92 5.62
C ALA A 153 -8.90 8.25 7.12
N LYS A 154 -9.75 9.19 7.56
CA LYS A 154 -9.93 9.54 8.97
C LYS A 154 -10.50 8.38 9.78
N ALA A 155 -11.47 7.64 9.25
CA ALA A 155 -12.04 6.48 9.93
C ALA A 155 -10.99 5.39 10.19
N ALA A 156 -10.17 5.10 9.17
CA ALA A 156 -9.07 4.14 9.31
C ALA A 156 -8.03 4.60 10.34
N LEU A 157 -7.61 5.87 10.27
CA LEU A 157 -6.69 6.47 11.25
C LEU A 157 -7.22 6.36 12.68
N ALA A 158 -8.50 6.72 12.91
CA ALA A 158 -9.11 6.67 14.22
C ALA A 158 -9.08 5.25 14.80
N ALA A 159 -9.41 4.23 14.00
CA ALA A 159 -9.40 2.84 14.41
C ALA A 159 -8.00 2.36 14.85
N VAL A 160 -6.93 2.77 14.13
CA VAL A 160 -5.56 2.40 14.49
C VAL A 160 -5.10 3.11 15.77
N LYS A 161 -5.43 4.39 15.90
CA LYS A 161 -5.09 5.20 17.10
C LYS A 161 -5.70 4.58 18.37
N GLU A 162 -6.94 4.10 18.31
CA GLU A 162 -7.57 3.38 19.43
C GLU A 162 -6.80 2.11 19.83
N ALA A 163 -6.10 1.49 18.87
CA ALA A 163 -5.26 0.32 19.13
C ALA A 163 -3.82 0.69 19.56
N SER A 164 -3.48 1.97 19.66
CA SER A 164 -2.16 2.47 20.03
C SER A 164 -1.01 1.89 19.18
N LYS A 165 -1.24 1.75 17.88
CA LYS A 165 -0.23 1.30 16.89
C LYS A 165 0.23 2.45 16.02
N PRO A 166 1.49 2.44 15.56
CA PRO A 166 1.95 3.40 14.56
C PRO A 166 1.14 3.27 13.26
N VAL A 167 0.86 4.39 12.60
CA VAL A 167 0.04 4.44 11.38
C VAL A 167 0.58 5.43 10.37
N PHE A 168 0.66 4.97 9.11
CA PHE A 168 0.99 5.78 7.94
C PHE A 168 -0.20 5.77 6.99
N VAL A 169 -0.50 6.92 6.40
CA VAL A 169 -1.66 7.08 5.52
C VAL A 169 -1.21 7.35 4.11
N SER A 170 -1.76 6.62 3.15
CA SER A 170 -1.50 6.79 1.73
C SER A 170 -2.77 7.20 1.00
N LEU A 171 -2.70 8.35 0.33
CA LEU A 171 -3.76 8.91 -0.49
C LEU A 171 -3.54 8.55 -1.96
N THR A 172 -4.61 8.26 -2.69
CA THR A 172 -4.58 8.15 -4.14
C THR A 172 -5.17 9.40 -4.78
N ILE A 173 -4.43 9.96 -5.76
CA ILE A 173 -4.77 11.20 -6.44
C ILE A 173 -5.12 10.95 -7.91
N GLU A 174 -5.81 11.90 -8.53
CA GLU A 174 -6.11 11.89 -9.96
C GLU A 174 -4.82 11.92 -10.79
N ASP A 175 -4.84 11.19 -11.92
CA ASP A 175 -3.70 11.10 -12.83
C ASP A 175 -3.61 12.29 -13.82
N ASP A 176 -4.57 13.22 -13.75
CA ASP A 176 -4.70 14.41 -14.61
C ASP A 176 -3.84 15.60 -14.15
N LEU A 177 -2.99 15.42 -13.14
CA LEU A 177 -2.12 16.44 -12.54
C LEU A 177 -2.86 17.56 -11.80
N SER A 178 -4.14 17.38 -11.47
CA SER A 178 -4.96 18.39 -10.76
C SER A 178 -4.61 18.54 -9.27
N ASN A 179 -3.83 17.60 -8.71
CA ASN A 179 -3.59 17.47 -7.27
C ASN A 179 -4.90 17.32 -6.46
N LYS A 180 -5.83 16.54 -6.99
CA LYS A 180 -7.06 16.18 -6.29
C LYS A 180 -7.06 14.71 -5.92
N LEU A 181 -7.73 14.35 -4.82
CA LEU A 181 -8.07 12.97 -4.52
C LEU A 181 -9.08 12.45 -5.57
N ARG A 182 -9.26 11.13 -5.64
CA ARG A 182 -10.26 10.51 -6.54
C ARG A 182 -11.71 10.96 -6.22
N SER A 183 -11.96 11.49 -5.03
CA SER A 183 -13.22 12.14 -4.64
C SER A 183 -13.42 13.55 -5.23
N GLY A 184 -12.38 14.12 -5.81
CA GLY A 184 -12.36 15.52 -6.23
C GLY A 184 -11.93 16.50 -5.14
N GLU A 185 -11.70 16.04 -3.90
CA GLU A 185 -11.20 16.87 -2.80
C GLU A 185 -9.76 17.35 -3.08
N ASP A 186 -9.43 18.54 -2.63
CA ASP A 186 -8.09 19.11 -2.80
C ASP A 186 -7.06 18.37 -1.93
N LEU A 187 -5.90 18.02 -2.50
CA LEU A 187 -4.84 17.29 -1.78
C LEU A 187 -4.28 18.09 -0.60
N ARG A 188 -4.11 19.40 -0.73
CA ARG A 188 -3.61 20.25 0.36
C ARG A 188 -4.58 20.24 1.54
N LEU A 189 -5.88 20.37 1.26
CA LEU A 189 -6.92 20.28 2.29
C LEU A 189 -6.88 18.89 2.97
N ALA A 190 -6.74 17.82 2.21
CA ALA A 190 -6.65 16.47 2.76
C ALA A 190 -5.43 16.31 3.68
N ILE A 191 -4.26 16.79 3.25
CA ILE A 191 -3.03 16.77 4.04
C ILE A 191 -3.19 17.57 5.34
N ASP A 192 -3.76 18.76 5.29
CA ASP A 192 -3.97 19.62 6.45
C ASP A 192 -4.89 18.92 7.48
N ILE A 193 -6.00 18.36 7.01
CA ILE A 193 -6.94 17.63 7.88
C ILE A 193 -6.29 16.39 8.50
N LEU A 194 -5.63 15.57 7.68
CA LEU A 194 -5.04 14.32 8.15
C LEU A 194 -3.82 14.53 9.04
N SER A 195 -3.03 15.57 8.82
CA SER A 195 -1.90 15.92 9.69
C SER A 195 -2.36 16.28 11.11
N ASN A 196 -3.52 16.90 11.26
CA ASN A 196 -4.12 17.19 12.58
C ASN A 196 -4.54 15.93 13.33
N GLU A 197 -4.70 14.81 12.63
CA GLU A 197 -4.93 13.50 13.24
C GLU A 197 -3.62 12.82 13.70
N ASN A 198 -2.47 13.45 13.55
CA ASN A 198 -1.15 12.99 13.97
C ASN A 198 -0.79 11.57 13.51
N PRO A 199 -0.81 11.23 12.21
CA PRO A 199 -0.23 10.00 11.69
C PRO A 199 1.30 10.05 11.82
N ASN A 200 1.96 8.89 11.78
CA ASN A 200 3.42 8.80 11.74
C ASN A 200 4.02 9.25 10.40
N GLY A 201 3.22 9.32 9.35
CA GLY A 201 3.59 9.86 8.05
C GLY A 201 2.44 9.82 7.05
N ILE A 202 2.57 10.60 5.98
CA ILE A 202 1.60 10.66 4.88
C ILE A 202 2.31 10.34 3.57
N MET A 203 1.68 9.51 2.76
CA MET A 203 2.22 9.09 1.46
C MET A 203 1.20 9.31 0.35
N LEU A 204 1.69 9.28 -0.89
CA LEU A 204 0.85 9.13 -2.08
C LEU A 204 1.08 7.74 -2.68
N ASN A 205 0.01 7.02 -2.98
CA ASN A 205 0.13 5.71 -3.61
C ASN A 205 -0.89 5.49 -4.73
N CYS A 206 -0.66 4.44 -5.48
CA CYS A 206 -1.58 3.95 -6.52
C CYS A 206 -2.08 5.04 -7.49
N SER A 207 -1.23 6.00 -7.80
CA SER A 207 -1.39 7.05 -8.80
C SER A 207 -0.20 6.99 -9.75
N SER A 208 -0.28 7.63 -10.91
CA SER A 208 0.82 7.64 -11.87
C SER A 208 2.06 8.34 -11.30
N PRO A 209 3.28 7.92 -11.67
CA PRO A 209 4.50 8.56 -11.23
C PRO A 209 4.54 10.06 -11.53
N GLU A 210 3.95 10.47 -12.66
CA GLU A 210 3.88 11.87 -13.11
C GLU A 210 2.98 12.70 -12.16
N ALA A 211 1.81 12.17 -11.79
CA ALA A 211 0.90 12.85 -10.86
C ALA A 211 1.53 12.99 -9.47
N ILE A 212 2.14 11.92 -8.96
CA ILE A 212 2.87 11.96 -7.69
C ILE A 212 4.02 12.98 -7.74
N THR A 213 4.81 13.00 -8.82
CA THR A 213 5.91 13.96 -8.98
C THR A 213 5.40 15.40 -8.97
N LYS A 214 4.27 15.66 -9.63
CA LYS A 214 3.64 16.99 -9.60
C LYS A 214 3.17 17.37 -8.19
N ALA A 215 2.65 16.41 -7.44
CA ALA A 215 2.15 16.62 -6.07
C ALA A 215 3.26 16.77 -5.03
N MET A 216 4.52 16.40 -5.33
CA MET A 216 5.63 16.52 -4.36
C MET A 216 5.79 17.94 -3.82
N SER A 217 5.53 18.97 -4.60
CA SER A 217 5.60 20.36 -4.12
C SER A 217 4.63 20.65 -2.95
N ILE A 218 3.53 19.90 -2.86
CA ILE A 218 2.58 19.98 -1.75
C ILE A 218 3.11 19.12 -0.59
N MET A 219 3.59 17.91 -0.88
CA MET A 219 4.12 16.99 0.13
C MET A 219 5.31 17.56 0.91
N THR A 220 6.13 18.39 0.28
CA THR A 220 7.29 19.04 0.94
C THR A 220 6.91 20.04 2.04
N GLU A 221 5.65 20.43 2.14
CA GLU A 221 5.15 21.31 3.21
C GLU A 221 4.86 20.55 4.51
N LEU A 222 4.85 19.21 4.46
CA LEU A 222 4.65 18.37 5.64
C LEU A 222 5.84 18.47 6.61
N SER A 223 5.53 18.58 7.90
CA SER A 223 6.52 18.51 8.99
C SER A 223 6.77 17.08 9.50
N ILE A 224 6.03 16.10 8.98
CA ILE A 224 6.14 14.68 9.30
C ILE A 224 6.71 13.89 8.11
N PRO A 225 7.21 12.66 8.30
CA PRO A 225 7.68 11.82 7.21
C PRO A 225 6.67 11.70 6.07
N PHE A 226 7.12 11.82 4.84
CA PHE A 226 6.28 11.64 3.67
C PHE A 226 6.94 10.77 2.61
N GLY A 227 6.14 10.25 1.69
CA GLY A 227 6.66 9.31 0.69
C GLY A 227 5.74 9.03 -0.49
N ALA A 228 6.16 8.04 -1.29
CA ALA A 228 5.47 7.70 -2.52
C ALA A 228 5.61 6.22 -2.91
N GLN A 229 4.52 5.66 -3.47
CA GLN A 229 4.40 4.31 -4.01
C GLN A 229 3.52 4.36 -5.27
N ALA A 230 4.08 4.79 -6.41
CA ALA A 230 3.31 4.89 -7.64
C ALA A 230 2.91 3.54 -8.21
N ASN A 231 1.87 3.52 -9.04
CA ASN A 231 1.50 2.36 -9.83
C ASN A 231 2.11 2.39 -11.25
N GLY A 232 2.09 1.23 -11.91
CA GLY A 232 2.55 1.06 -13.28
C GLY A 232 1.42 0.78 -14.28
N PHE A 233 0.17 1.17 -14.02
CA PHE A 233 -0.91 1.05 -14.98
C PHE A 233 -0.93 2.22 -15.96
N THR A 234 -1.42 1.95 -17.20
CA THR A 234 -1.64 3.00 -18.19
C THR A 234 -2.79 3.92 -17.78
N THR A 235 -3.81 3.37 -17.15
CA THR A 235 -4.97 4.06 -16.57
C THR A 235 -5.70 3.13 -15.62
N ILE A 236 -6.41 3.68 -14.66
CA ILE A 236 -7.30 2.93 -13.76
C ILE A 236 -8.78 3.15 -14.08
N SER A 237 -9.08 3.99 -15.08
CA SER A 237 -10.46 4.37 -15.46
C SER A 237 -11.43 3.20 -15.72
N PRO A 238 -10.98 2.01 -16.20
CA PRO A 238 -11.89 0.88 -16.40
C PRO A 238 -12.41 0.26 -15.09
N LEU A 239 -11.79 0.54 -13.93
CA LEU A 239 -12.20 -0.07 -12.67
C LEU A 239 -13.49 0.55 -12.13
N THR A 240 -14.44 -0.33 -11.86
CA THR A 240 -15.71 -0.04 -11.18
C THR A 240 -15.86 -0.98 -9.98
N PRO A 241 -16.77 -0.73 -9.02
CA PRO A 241 -17.01 -1.67 -7.94
C PRO A 241 -17.29 -3.09 -8.45
N GLY A 242 -16.49 -4.07 -7.94
CA GLY A 242 -16.58 -5.47 -8.37
C GLY A 242 -15.82 -5.84 -9.64
N SER A 243 -15.21 -4.89 -10.34
CA SER A 243 -14.32 -5.20 -11.47
C SER A 243 -12.99 -5.77 -11.00
N THR A 244 -12.25 -6.36 -11.93
CA THR A 244 -10.99 -7.05 -11.66
C THR A 244 -9.84 -6.36 -12.41
N VAL A 245 -8.62 -6.50 -11.89
CA VAL A 245 -7.42 -5.80 -12.40
C VAL A 245 -6.94 -6.28 -13.78
N ASP A 246 -7.45 -7.39 -14.27
CA ASP A 246 -7.18 -7.90 -15.64
C ASP A 246 -7.74 -6.97 -16.75
N GLN A 247 -8.65 -6.05 -16.39
CA GLN A 247 -9.12 -4.99 -17.27
C GLN A 247 -8.08 -3.88 -17.47
N LEU A 248 -7.04 -3.85 -16.65
CA LEU A 248 -5.99 -2.84 -16.71
C LEU A 248 -4.78 -3.34 -17.49
N SER A 249 -4.07 -2.39 -18.11
CA SER A 249 -2.84 -2.68 -18.86
C SER A 249 -1.63 -2.07 -18.15
N ALA A 250 -0.57 -2.87 -18.00
CA ALA A 250 0.71 -2.38 -17.51
C ALA A 250 1.38 -1.41 -18.49
N ARG A 251 2.02 -0.39 -17.98
CA ARG A 251 2.87 0.55 -18.74
C ARG A 251 4.14 -0.15 -19.20
N LYS A 252 4.34 -0.22 -20.52
CA LYS A 252 5.55 -0.82 -21.11
C LYS A 252 6.77 0.09 -21.03
N ASP A 253 6.56 1.39 -20.83
CA ASP A 253 7.58 2.41 -20.73
C ASP A 253 8.11 2.59 -19.30
N LEU A 254 7.48 2.00 -18.30
CA LEU A 254 7.86 2.10 -16.90
C LEU A 254 8.75 0.93 -16.46
N SER A 255 9.96 0.86 -17.06
CA SER A 255 10.97 -0.12 -16.64
C SER A 255 11.48 0.16 -15.22
N PRO A 256 12.19 -0.80 -14.57
CA PRO A 256 12.83 -0.58 -13.27
C PRO A 256 13.71 0.68 -13.23
N GLU A 257 14.45 0.97 -14.31
CA GLU A 257 15.29 2.15 -14.43
C GLU A 257 14.46 3.44 -14.50
N VAL A 258 13.36 3.42 -15.27
CA VAL A 258 12.48 4.60 -15.42
C VAL A 258 11.75 4.87 -14.12
N TYR A 259 11.18 3.85 -13.48
CA TYR A 259 10.56 3.98 -12.16
C TYR A 259 11.53 4.57 -11.12
N THR A 260 12.76 4.05 -11.09
CA THR A 260 13.79 4.52 -10.16
C THR A 260 14.15 5.98 -10.36
N LYS A 261 14.09 6.51 -11.60
CA LYS A 261 14.31 7.96 -11.82
C LYS A 261 13.25 8.81 -11.13
N PHE A 262 11.98 8.42 -11.22
CA PHE A 262 10.90 9.09 -10.48
C PHE A 262 11.12 8.99 -8.96
N ALA A 263 11.41 7.81 -8.45
CA ALA A 263 11.65 7.60 -7.03
C ALA A 263 12.83 8.44 -6.50
N CYS A 264 13.92 8.56 -7.26
CA CYS A 264 15.05 9.45 -6.91
C CYS A 264 14.63 10.93 -6.88
N GLN A 265 13.78 11.39 -7.80
CA GLN A 265 13.25 12.76 -7.78
C GLN A 265 12.42 13.01 -6.50
N TRP A 266 11.62 12.04 -6.06
CA TRP A 266 10.85 12.18 -4.83
C TRP A 266 11.77 12.24 -3.59
N VAL A 267 12.83 11.42 -3.57
CA VAL A 267 13.85 11.47 -2.49
C VAL A 267 14.59 12.81 -2.50
N GLU A 268 14.95 13.32 -3.65
CA GLU A 268 15.58 14.66 -3.81
C GLU A 268 14.64 15.77 -3.32
N ALA A 269 13.33 15.62 -3.49
CA ALA A 269 12.32 16.52 -2.94
C ALA A 269 12.11 16.36 -1.42
N GLY A 270 12.73 15.37 -0.77
CA GLY A 270 12.67 15.16 0.68
C GLY A 270 11.84 13.97 1.14
N ALA A 271 11.28 13.16 0.22
CA ALA A 271 10.59 11.94 0.60
C ALA A 271 11.55 10.96 1.28
N THR A 272 11.11 10.42 2.42
CA THR A 272 11.89 9.45 3.21
C THR A 272 11.26 8.04 3.22
N ILE A 273 10.12 7.88 2.56
CA ILE A 273 9.39 6.62 2.46
C ILE A 273 9.14 6.32 0.98
N ILE A 274 9.73 5.25 0.47
CA ILE A 274 9.64 4.91 -0.96
C ILE A 274 9.31 3.42 -1.08
N GLY A 275 8.44 3.08 -2.01
CA GLY A 275 8.09 1.72 -2.38
C GLY A 275 7.47 1.66 -3.76
N GLY A 276 6.63 0.67 -4.00
CA GLY A 276 5.86 0.53 -5.21
C GLY A 276 4.42 0.15 -4.93
N CYS A 277 3.52 0.37 -5.87
CA CYS A 277 2.15 -0.13 -5.88
C CYS A 277 1.98 -1.10 -7.05
N CYS A 278 0.78 -1.25 -7.58
CA CYS A 278 0.49 -2.18 -8.67
C CYS A 278 1.49 -2.08 -9.83
N GLU A 279 1.85 -3.20 -10.44
CA GLU A 279 2.84 -3.38 -11.52
C GLU A 279 4.30 -3.06 -11.15
N ILE A 280 4.58 -2.64 -9.92
CA ILE A 280 5.95 -2.42 -9.43
C ILE A 280 6.39 -3.70 -8.69
N GLY A 281 7.06 -4.59 -9.39
CA GLY A 281 7.47 -5.90 -8.90
C GLY A 281 8.86 -5.90 -8.22
N PRO A 282 9.33 -7.10 -7.80
CA PRO A 282 10.62 -7.27 -7.12
C PRO A 282 11.82 -6.71 -7.89
N GLU A 283 11.82 -6.77 -9.23
CA GLU A 283 12.88 -6.20 -10.05
C GLU A 283 12.98 -4.67 -9.90
N HIS A 284 11.84 -3.99 -9.85
CA HIS A 284 11.79 -2.54 -9.63
C HIS A 284 12.37 -2.18 -8.26
N ILE A 285 11.94 -2.90 -7.22
CA ILE A 285 12.42 -2.67 -5.84
C ILE A 285 13.92 -2.97 -5.73
N ASN A 286 14.41 -4.02 -6.39
CA ASN A 286 15.84 -4.33 -6.40
C ASN A 286 16.67 -3.23 -7.08
N PHE A 287 16.24 -2.75 -8.25
CA PHE A 287 16.94 -1.69 -8.97
C PHE A 287 16.94 -0.39 -8.16
N LEU A 288 15.81 -0.04 -7.57
CA LEU A 288 15.65 1.10 -6.67
C LEU A 288 16.57 0.99 -5.44
N CYS A 289 16.58 -0.18 -4.77
CA CYS A 289 17.45 -0.47 -3.65
C CYS A 289 18.93 -0.22 -3.98
N GLN A 290 19.40 -0.77 -5.10
CA GLN A 290 20.78 -0.59 -5.55
C GLN A 290 21.09 0.88 -5.82
N LYS A 291 20.19 1.61 -6.49
CA LYS A 291 20.38 3.01 -6.83
C LYS A 291 20.41 3.91 -5.60
N LEU A 292 19.49 3.70 -4.63
CA LEU A 292 19.48 4.46 -3.38
C LEU A 292 20.78 4.27 -2.60
N LYS A 293 21.27 3.02 -2.48
CA LYS A 293 22.56 2.72 -1.84
C LYS A 293 23.74 3.38 -2.58
N ALA A 294 23.74 3.32 -3.90
CA ALA A 294 24.79 3.96 -4.72
C ALA A 294 24.80 5.50 -4.56
N ASN A 295 23.65 6.10 -4.32
CA ASN A 295 23.51 7.53 -4.01
C ASN A 295 23.88 7.86 -2.53
N GLY A 296 24.29 6.87 -1.71
CA GLY A 296 24.72 7.08 -0.33
C GLY A 296 23.59 7.09 0.70
N HIS A 297 22.36 6.67 0.35
CA HIS A 297 21.27 6.54 1.30
C HIS A 297 21.36 5.22 2.09
N LYS A 298 20.93 5.26 3.36
CA LYS A 298 20.77 4.07 4.18
C LYS A 298 19.32 3.59 4.07
N LEU A 299 19.14 2.31 3.82
CA LEU A 299 17.79 1.72 3.79
C LEU A 299 17.39 1.26 5.19
N THR A 300 16.21 1.69 5.62
CA THR A 300 15.69 1.47 6.98
C THR A 300 14.23 0.99 6.93
N THR A 301 13.71 0.69 8.09
CA THR A 301 12.28 0.52 8.38
C THR A 301 11.61 1.88 8.54
N LEU A 302 10.28 1.91 8.67
CA LEU A 302 9.51 3.13 8.96
C LEU A 302 9.82 3.66 10.35
N PRO A 303 9.98 4.99 10.52
CA PRO A 303 10.27 5.61 11.81
C PRO A 303 9.00 5.75 12.66
N PHE A 304 9.06 5.39 13.95
CA PHE A 304 8.05 5.71 14.99
C PHE A 304 8.58 5.55 16.40
#